data_3ba87e8246c2c39503f901060d750960
#
_entry.id   3ba87e8246c2c39503f901060d750960
#
_cell.length_a   1.000
_cell.length_b   1.000
_cell.length_c   1.000
_cell.angle_alpha   90.00
_cell.angle_beta   90.00
_cell.angle_gamma   90.00
#
_symmetry.space_group_name_H-M   'P 1'
#
loop_
_entity.id
_entity.type
_entity.pdbx_description
1 polymer ?
#
loop_
_entity_poly.entity_id
_entity_poly.type
_entity_poly.pdbx_seq_one_letter_code
_entity_poly.pdbx_strand_id
1 'polypeptide(L)'
;MSIKLKESALEINTLYPSLTKDQGSDLMFLCRIVTDFKPLIELCNQKINTDEHKNYFISHHESDDPHYNKRTQEFIDNGYVHGTNEFYQVFCHQFSDIFEKFKKASGLINAVSSFLIQPAGNVIGWHQDTFVTFRKKHKESELLIYRYMMMVEDSQPGHYFSAGNQTISNWKQGDIFYWHPSMYHCGANAGIQRKITLNMTGFADENSLHHTSRGKTIII
;
A
#
# COMPACT_ATOMS: atom_id res chain seq x y z
N MET A 1 -32.52 -15.50 9.57
CA MET A 1 -31.46 -15.22 8.59
C MET A 1 -30.38 -14.23 9.07
N SER A 2 -30.62 -13.39 10.08
CA SER A 2 -29.68 -12.39 10.62
C SER A 2 -28.60 -12.92 11.57
N ILE A 3 -28.80 -14.09 12.15
CA ILE A 3 -27.89 -14.68 13.17
C ILE A 3 -26.62 -15.29 12.49
N LYS A 4 -26.77 -15.92 11.33
CA LYS A 4 -25.62 -16.51 10.60
C LYS A 4 -24.64 -15.47 10.05
N LEU A 5 -25.12 -14.25 9.72
CA LEU A 5 -24.23 -13.17 9.28
C LEU A 5 -23.39 -12.58 10.43
N LYS A 6 -23.90 -12.61 11.66
CA LYS A 6 -23.13 -12.18 12.85
C LYS A 6 -22.03 -13.16 13.24
N GLU A 7 -22.28 -14.46 13.12
CA GLU A 7 -21.27 -15.50 13.42
C GLU A 7 -20.16 -15.51 12.36
N SER A 8 -20.49 -15.37 11.08
CA SER A 8 -19.46 -15.26 10.02
C SER A 8 -18.60 -14.00 10.14
N ALA A 9 -19.17 -12.88 10.57
CA ALA A 9 -18.41 -11.67 10.81
C ALA A 9 -17.47 -11.77 12.03
N LEU A 10 -17.84 -12.56 13.03
CA LEU A 10 -16.99 -12.86 14.19
C LEU A 10 -15.83 -13.80 13.83
N GLU A 11 -16.05 -14.77 12.97
CA GLU A 11 -14.98 -15.68 12.50
C GLU A 11 -13.96 -14.95 11.61
N ILE A 12 -14.38 -14.03 10.76
CA ILE A 12 -13.48 -13.18 9.96
C ILE A 12 -12.63 -12.30 10.87
N ASN A 13 -13.19 -11.78 11.96
CA ASN A 13 -12.46 -10.96 12.93
C ASN A 13 -11.39 -11.73 13.71
N THR A 14 -11.47 -13.05 13.80
CA THR A 14 -10.43 -13.88 14.44
C THR A 14 -9.26 -14.17 13.52
N LEU A 15 -9.46 -14.18 12.21
CA LEU A 15 -8.40 -14.40 11.22
C LEU A 15 -7.56 -13.14 10.96
N TYR A 16 -8.20 -11.97 11.02
CA TYR A 16 -7.55 -10.67 10.77
C TYR A 16 -7.93 -9.70 11.88
N PRO A 17 -7.22 -9.72 13.01
CA PRO A 17 -7.55 -8.84 14.12
C PRO A 17 -7.49 -7.37 13.69
N SER A 18 -8.59 -6.68 13.88
CA SER A 18 -8.66 -5.24 13.71
C SER A 18 -7.86 -4.50 14.77
N LEU A 19 -7.56 -3.25 14.52
CA LEU A 19 -7.06 -2.34 15.55
C LEU A 19 -8.06 -2.23 16.69
N THR A 20 -7.55 -2.07 17.90
CA THR A 20 -8.38 -1.75 19.07
C THR A 20 -9.06 -0.39 18.89
N LYS A 21 -10.09 -0.10 19.68
CA LYS A 21 -10.76 1.21 19.65
C LYS A 21 -9.79 2.38 19.89
N ASP A 22 -8.76 2.15 20.68
CA ASP A 22 -7.74 3.16 21.00
C ASP A 22 -6.76 3.41 19.84
N GLN A 23 -6.64 2.46 18.90
CA GLN A 23 -5.77 2.58 17.72
C GLN A 23 -6.49 3.19 16.51
N GLY A 24 -7.80 3.39 16.58
CA GLY A 24 -8.60 3.99 15.51
C GLY A 24 -9.17 2.99 14.50
N SER A 25 -9.43 3.46 13.29
CA SER A 25 -9.97 2.62 12.20
C SER A 25 -8.88 1.80 11.54
N ASP A 26 -9.24 0.64 11.00
CA ASP A 26 -8.32 -0.28 10.31
C ASP A 26 -7.66 0.39 9.10
N LEU A 27 -8.45 1.10 8.30
CA LEU A 27 -8.01 1.87 7.14
C LEU A 27 -8.54 3.30 7.27
N MET A 28 -7.65 4.27 7.14
CA MET A 28 -8.00 5.66 7.34
C MET A 28 -7.72 6.50 6.09
N PHE A 29 -8.74 7.24 5.65
CA PHE A 29 -8.55 8.37 4.75
C PHE A 29 -7.81 9.48 5.51
N LEU A 30 -6.71 9.92 4.94
CA LEU A 30 -5.87 10.92 5.57
C LEU A 30 -6.18 12.33 5.06
N CYS A 31 -5.97 12.54 3.77
CA CYS A 31 -6.18 13.82 3.11
C CYS A 31 -6.19 13.61 1.59
N ARG A 32 -6.41 14.69 0.85
CA ARG A 32 -6.25 14.70 -0.61
C ARG A 32 -5.14 15.68 -1.00
N ILE A 33 -4.21 15.21 -1.84
CA ILE A 33 -3.25 16.07 -2.50
C ILE A 33 -3.80 16.49 -3.86
N VAL A 34 -3.66 17.77 -4.17
CA VAL A 34 -3.99 18.36 -5.47
C VAL A 34 -2.72 18.86 -6.12
N THR A 35 -2.36 18.28 -7.24
CA THR A 35 -1.21 18.63 -8.07
C THR A 35 -1.45 18.18 -9.51
N ASP A 36 -0.53 18.51 -10.43
CA ASP A 36 -0.54 17.92 -11.77
C ASP A 36 0.02 16.50 -11.74
N PHE A 37 -0.85 15.49 -11.83
CA PHE A 37 -0.48 14.07 -11.87
C PHE A 37 -0.06 13.57 -13.24
N LYS A 38 -0.25 14.37 -14.32
CA LYS A 38 0.02 13.92 -15.68
C LYS A 38 1.46 13.43 -15.89
N PRO A 39 2.51 14.13 -15.42
CA PRO A 39 3.89 13.64 -15.56
C PRO A 39 4.13 12.30 -14.87
N LEU A 40 3.47 12.07 -13.71
CA LEU A 40 3.58 10.81 -12.96
C LEU A 40 2.92 9.65 -13.70
N ILE A 41 1.74 9.89 -14.28
CA ILE A 41 1.00 8.90 -15.06
C ILE A 41 1.76 8.52 -16.33
N GLU A 42 2.31 9.51 -17.04
CA GLU A 42 3.14 9.30 -18.23
C GLU A 42 4.37 8.45 -17.92
N LEU A 43 5.04 8.72 -16.79
CA LEU A 43 6.15 7.91 -16.33
C LEU A 43 5.74 6.46 -16.07
N CYS A 44 4.67 6.25 -15.34
CA CYS A 44 4.16 4.90 -15.06
C CYS A 44 3.86 4.14 -16.35
N ASN A 45 3.30 4.82 -17.37
CA ASN A 45 3.06 4.25 -18.69
C ASN A 45 4.32 3.77 -19.40
N GLN A 46 5.40 4.53 -19.29
CA GLN A 46 6.69 4.17 -19.88
C GLN A 46 7.32 2.95 -19.17
N LYS A 47 7.17 2.85 -17.85
CA LYS A 47 7.84 1.83 -17.03
C LYS A 47 7.14 0.46 -17.02
N ILE A 48 5.84 0.39 -17.26
CA ILE A 48 5.10 -0.88 -17.40
C ILE A 48 5.61 -1.72 -18.59
N ASN A 49 6.21 -1.10 -19.58
CA ASN A 49 6.70 -1.78 -20.78
C ASN A 49 8.09 -2.37 -20.61
N THR A 50 8.69 -2.31 -19.43
CA THR A 50 10.03 -2.83 -19.16
C THR A 50 9.97 -3.90 -18.07
N ASP A 51 10.62 -5.05 -18.31
CA ASP A 51 10.68 -6.13 -17.32
C ASP A 51 11.55 -5.78 -16.10
N GLU A 52 12.34 -4.72 -16.18
CA GLU A 52 13.24 -4.26 -15.12
C GLU A 52 12.54 -4.01 -13.77
N HIS A 53 11.27 -3.59 -13.81
CA HIS A 53 10.49 -3.23 -12.61
C HIS A 53 9.43 -4.27 -12.26
N LYS A 54 9.37 -5.38 -13.03
CA LYS A 54 8.41 -6.44 -12.81
C LYS A 54 8.74 -7.23 -11.55
N ASN A 55 7.73 -7.44 -10.75
CA ASN A 55 7.79 -8.24 -9.54
C ASN A 55 6.58 -9.17 -9.47
N TYR A 56 6.65 -10.16 -8.60
CA TYR A 56 5.57 -11.09 -8.35
C TYR A 56 5.28 -11.16 -6.86
N PHE A 57 3.99 -11.19 -6.50
CA PHE A 57 3.61 -11.37 -5.11
C PHE A 57 4.00 -12.77 -4.60
N ILE A 58 3.92 -13.78 -5.48
CA ILE A 58 4.43 -15.13 -5.25
C ILE A 58 5.71 -15.29 -6.06
N SER A 59 6.83 -14.85 -5.50
CA SER A 59 8.13 -14.86 -6.16
C SER A 59 8.71 -16.27 -6.30
N HIS A 60 9.54 -16.47 -7.33
CA HIS A 60 10.38 -17.66 -7.48
C HIS A 60 11.62 -17.66 -6.58
N HIS A 61 11.97 -16.53 -6.01
CA HIS A 61 13.19 -16.36 -5.24
C HIS A 61 12.88 -16.27 -3.75
N GLU A 62 13.69 -16.94 -2.95
CA GLU A 62 13.70 -16.74 -1.52
C GLU A 62 14.16 -15.31 -1.17
N SER A 63 13.57 -14.76 -0.15
CA SER A 63 13.94 -13.47 0.42
C SER A 63 14.82 -13.68 1.65
N ASP A 64 15.65 -12.70 1.96
CA ASP A 64 16.35 -12.61 3.25
C ASP A 64 15.39 -12.43 4.45
N ASP A 65 14.11 -12.20 4.18
CA ASP A 65 13.06 -12.04 5.19
C ASP A 65 12.32 -13.37 5.43
N PRO A 66 12.53 -14.03 6.59
CA PRO A 66 11.85 -15.28 6.91
C PRO A 66 10.33 -15.19 6.93
N HIS A 67 9.77 -14.01 7.28
CA HIS A 67 8.32 -13.79 7.27
C HIS A 67 7.78 -13.79 5.83
N TYR A 68 8.53 -13.20 4.91
CA TYR A 68 8.18 -13.24 3.50
C TYR A 68 8.16 -14.67 2.97
N ASN A 69 9.21 -15.46 3.26
CA ASN A 69 9.32 -16.84 2.81
C ASN A 69 8.20 -17.71 3.40
N LYS A 70 7.94 -17.60 4.70
CA LYS A 70 6.84 -18.30 5.36
C LYS A 70 5.48 -17.97 4.72
N ARG A 71 5.19 -16.69 4.52
CA ARG A 71 3.96 -16.24 3.85
C ARG A 71 3.85 -16.81 2.44
N THR A 72 4.93 -16.74 1.65
CA THR A 72 4.95 -17.29 0.30
C THR A 72 4.64 -18.78 0.30
N GLN A 73 5.23 -19.54 1.23
CA GLN A 73 4.95 -20.96 1.38
C GLN A 73 3.48 -21.21 1.75
N GLU A 74 2.90 -20.44 2.68
CA GLU A 74 1.48 -20.55 3.03
C GLU A 74 0.56 -20.35 1.81
N PHE A 75 0.89 -19.40 0.92
CA PHE A 75 0.14 -19.21 -0.32
C PHE A 75 0.29 -20.41 -1.27
N ILE A 76 1.51 -20.93 -1.43
CA ILE A 76 1.78 -22.12 -2.25
C ILE A 76 1.03 -23.34 -1.74
N ASP A 77 1.03 -23.59 -0.44
CA ASP A 77 0.32 -24.70 0.21
C ASP A 77 -1.21 -24.62 -0.02
N ASN A 78 -1.73 -23.42 -0.27
CA ASN A 78 -3.13 -23.14 -0.60
C ASN A 78 -3.41 -23.01 -2.10
N GLY A 79 -2.49 -23.45 -2.97
CA GLY A 79 -2.70 -23.58 -4.39
C GLY A 79 -2.28 -22.40 -5.26
N TYR A 80 -1.62 -21.39 -4.70
CA TYR A 80 -0.98 -20.34 -5.49
C TYR A 80 0.26 -20.88 -6.20
N VAL A 81 0.61 -20.28 -7.32
CA VAL A 81 1.73 -20.70 -8.15
C VAL A 81 2.81 -19.62 -8.18
N HIS A 82 4.07 -20.03 -8.14
CA HIS A 82 5.21 -19.12 -8.32
C HIS A 82 5.12 -18.35 -9.63
N GLY A 83 5.59 -17.11 -9.62
CA GLY A 83 5.54 -16.21 -10.78
C GLY A 83 4.15 -15.70 -11.11
N THR A 84 3.24 -15.68 -10.14
CA THR A 84 1.88 -15.14 -10.29
C THR A 84 1.67 -13.86 -9.48
N ASN A 85 0.56 -13.19 -9.78
CA ASN A 85 0.20 -11.90 -9.17
C ASN A 85 1.27 -10.84 -9.41
N GLU A 86 1.44 -10.52 -10.68
CA GLU A 86 2.40 -9.57 -11.21
C GLU A 86 2.08 -8.14 -10.76
N PHE A 87 3.12 -7.38 -10.46
CA PHE A 87 3.06 -5.93 -10.28
C PHE A 87 4.38 -5.29 -10.69
N TYR A 88 4.35 -3.98 -10.96
CA TYR A 88 5.56 -3.22 -11.22
C TYR A 88 5.84 -2.29 -10.05
N GLN A 89 7.08 -2.29 -9.58
CA GLN A 89 7.53 -1.39 -8.52
C GLN A 89 8.65 -0.50 -9.04
N VAL A 90 8.40 0.80 -9.05
CA VAL A 90 9.35 1.80 -9.55
C VAL A 90 9.75 2.72 -8.41
N PHE A 91 11.01 2.66 -8.00
CA PHE A 91 11.55 3.58 -7.00
C PHE A 91 11.82 4.96 -7.60
N CYS A 92 11.47 5.99 -6.84
CA CYS A 92 11.33 7.35 -7.35
C CYS A 92 12.58 8.23 -7.13
N HIS A 93 13.76 7.66 -7.23
CA HIS A 93 15.02 8.42 -7.04
C HIS A 93 15.29 9.49 -8.12
N GLN A 94 14.54 9.44 -9.24
CA GLN A 94 14.80 10.27 -10.42
C GLN A 94 13.79 11.41 -10.64
N PHE A 95 12.76 11.53 -9.80
CA PHE A 95 11.66 12.49 -9.98
C PHE A 95 11.65 13.51 -8.84
N SER A 96 12.61 14.42 -8.85
CA SER A 96 12.95 15.23 -7.68
C SER A 96 11.80 16.09 -7.15
N ASP A 97 11.11 16.86 -7.98
CA ASP A 97 10.28 17.96 -7.45
C ASP A 97 8.97 17.53 -6.80
N ILE A 98 8.17 16.68 -7.47
CA ILE A 98 6.87 16.22 -6.92
C ILE A 98 7.11 15.32 -5.71
N PHE A 99 8.11 14.45 -5.78
CA PHE A 99 8.43 13.56 -4.66
C PHE A 99 8.97 14.32 -3.46
N GLU A 100 9.85 15.26 -3.65
CA GLU A 100 10.36 16.08 -2.53
C GLU A 100 9.23 16.91 -1.90
N LYS A 101 8.32 17.45 -2.70
CA LYS A 101 7.12 18.13 -2.18
C LYS A 101 6.22 17.17 -1.39
N PHE A 102 5.94 15.99 -1.94
CA PHE A 102 5.13 14.99 -1.25
C PHE A 102 5.83 14.46 0.01
N LYS A 103 7.12 14.18 -0.07
CA LYS A 103 7.94 13.77 1.06
C LYS A 103 7.93 14.83 2.17
N LYS A 104 8.11 16.09 1.83
CA LYS A 104 8.00 17.20 2.77
C LYS A 104 6.59 17.30 3.36
N ALA A 105 5.56 17.20 2.53
CA ALA A 105 4.16 17.22 3.00
C ALA A 105 3.82 16.03 3.92
N SER A 106 4.44 14.87 3.72
CA SER A 106 4.19 13.68 4.53
C SER A 106 4.66 13.80 5.98
N GLY A 107 5.67 14.62 6.23
CA GLY A 107 6.34 14.74 7.54
C GLY A 107 7.05 13.45 8.00
N LEU A 108 7.21 12.46 7.12
CA LEU A 108 7.91 11.23 7.45
C LEU A 108 9.42 11.41 7.41
N ILE A 109 10.11 10.90 8.43
CA ILE A 109 11.57 10.94 8.55
C ILE A 109 12.17 9.83 7.69
N ASN A 110 13.26 10.13 6.98
CA ASN A 110 13.95 9.23 6.05
C ASN A 110 13.04 8.62 4.98
N ALA A 111 12.02 9.37 4.55
CA ALA A 111 10.99 8.89 3.64
C ALA A 111 11.57 8.41 2.30
N VAL A 112 11.08 7.27 1.85
CA VAL A 112 11.33 6.71 0.52
C VAL A 112 10.00 6.50 -0.20
N SER A 113 10.01 6.65 -1.52
CA SER A 113 8.80 6.52 -2.32
C SER A 113 8.97 5.51 -3.44
N SER A 114 7.89 4.82 -3.75
CA SER A 114 7.80 3.96 -4.94
C SER A 114 6.40 3.96 -5.52
N PHE A 115 6.31 3.91 -6.84
CA PHE A 115 5.07 3.53 -7.49
C PHE A 115 4.86 2.03 -7.39
N LEU A 116 3.61 1.65 -7.18
CA LEU A 116 3.11 0.31 -7.36
C LEU A 116 2.07 0.34 -8.48
N ILE A 117 2.35 -0.36 -9.57
CA ILE A 117 1.46 -0.46 -10.71
C ILE A 117 0.97 -1.89 -10.77
N GLN A 118 -0.32 -2.08 -10.64
CA GLN A 118 -0.96 -3.38 -10.61
C GLN A 118 -1.76 -3.58 -11.91
N PRO A 119 -1.31 -4.48 -12.80
CA PRO A 119 -2.04 -4.80 -14.03
C PRO A 119 -3.43 -5.37 -13.75
N ALA A 120 -4.27 -5.40 -14.78
CA ALA A 120 -5.57 -6.05 -14.73
C ALA A 120 -5.46 -7.54 -14.35
N GLY A 121 -6.39 -8.02 -13.56
CA GLY A 121 -6.46 -9.42 -13.11
C GLY A 121 -5.48 -9.81 -12.00
N ASN A 122 -4.69 -8.88 -11.47
CA ASN A 122 -3.66 -9.20 -10.47
C ASN A 122 -4.07 -8.80 -9.04
N VAL A 123 -3.61 -9.60 -8.09
CA VAL A 123 -3.89 -9.43 -6.66
C VAL A 123 -2.57 -9.42 -5.88
N ILE A 124 -2.39 -8.44 -5.02
CA ILE A 124 -1.42 -8.51 -3.93
C ILE A 124 -2.18 -9.01 -2.72
N GLY A 125 -1.96 -10.28 -2.38
CA GLY A 125 -2.73 -10.98 -1.35
C GLY A 125 -2.57 -10.41 0.05
N TRP A 126 -3.28 -10.96 1.01
CA TRP A 126 -3.22 -10.52 2.40
C TRP A 126 -1.83 -10.69 3.01
N HIS A 127 -1.25 -9.58 3.48
CA HIS A 127 0.09 -9.56 4.08
C HIS A 127 0.22 -8.40 5.06
N GLN A 128 1.26 -8.47 5.88
CA GLN A 128 1.78 -7.34 6.65
C GLN A 128 3.06 -6.84 6.00
N ASP A 129 3.31 -5.54 6.09
CA ASP A 129 4.60 -4.97 5.73
C ASP A 129 5.62 -5.21 6.85
N THR A 130 6.73 -5.87 6.53
CA THR A 130 7.81 -6.12 7.51
C THR A 130 8.84 -4.99 7.56
N PHE A 131 8.92 -4.19 6.50
CA PHE A 131 9.87 -3.08 6.34
C PHE A 131 11.35 -3.47 6.55
N VAL A 132 11.70 -4.73 6.36
CA VAL A 132 13.07 -5.25 6.62
C VAL A 132 14.14 -4.44 5.89
N THR A 133 13.95 -4.20 4.58
CA THR A 133 14.91 -3.42 3.79
C THR A 133 15.05 -1.98 4.29
N PHE A 134 13.93 -1.35 4.68
CA PHE A 134 13.94 -0.01 5.22
C PHE A 134 14.68 0.04 6.56
N ARG A 135 14.40 -0.91 7.47
CA ARG A 135 15.07 -1.02 8.78
C ARG A 135 16.56 -1.33 8.65
N LYS A 136 16.96 -2.17 7.68
CA LYS A 136 18.40 -2.44 7.41
C LYS A 136 19.14 -1.18 6.99
N LYS A 137 18.49 -0.29 6.23
CA LYS A 137 19.08 0.96 5.73
C LYS A 137 19.10 2.07 6.79
N HIS A 138 18.08 2.14 7.62
CA HIS A 138 17.87 3.20 8.61
C HIS A 138 17.80 2.60 10.00
N LYS A 139 18.96 2.32 10.62
CA LYS A 139 19.12 1.52 11.83
C LYS A 139 18.67 2.19 13.15
N GLU A 140 18.26 3.45 13.13
CA GLU A 140 18.42 4.33 14.29
C GLU A 140 17.12 4.76 14.97
N SER A 141 15.97 4.17 14.68
CA SER A 141 14.76 4.71 15.27
C SER A 141 13.90 3.67 15.97
N GLU A 142 13.54 3.94 17.22
CA GLU A 142 12.45 3.27 17.93
C GLU A 142 11.08 3.69 17.39
N LEU A 143 11.04 4.69 16.51
CA LEU A 143 9.82 5.19 15.90
C LEU A 143 9.14 4.12 15.03
N LEU A 144 7.82 4.19 14.97
CA LEU A 144 7.05 3.34 14.08
C LEU A 144 7.28 3.74 12.62
N ILE A 145 7.35 2.75 11.76
CA ILE A 145 7.38 2.95 10.32
C ILE A 145 5.97 2.94 9.81
N TYR A 146 5.57 4.00 9.10
CA TYR A 146 4.29 4.09 8.43
C TYR A 146 4.45 4.09 6.92
N ARG A 147 3.40 3.61 6.25
CA ARG A 147 3.23 3.74 4.82
C ARG A 147 1.98 4.56 4.54
N TYR A 148 2.16 5.64 3.76
CA TYR A 148 1.07 6.37 3.16
C TYR A 148 0.92 5.91 1.72
N MET A 149 -0.30 5.62 1.32
CA MET A 149 -0.64 5.21 -0.03
C MET A 149 -1.48 6.28 -0.69
N MET A 150 -0.94 6.92 -1.71
CA MET A 150 -1.64 7.92 -2.51
C MET A 150 -2.17 7.28 -3.79
N MET A 151 -3.41 7.55 -4.11
CA MET A 151 -4.06 7.13 -5.33
C MET A 151 -3.68 8.07 -6.48
N VAL A 152 -2.98 7.57 -7.47
CA VAL A 152 -2.44 8.38 -8.59
C VAL A 152 -3.51 8.67 -9.64
N GLU A 153 -4.53 7.83 -9.73
CA GLU A 153 -5.68 7.98 -10.63
C GLU A 153 -6.98 7.70 -9.87
N ASP A 154 -8.10 8.16 -10.40
CA ASP A 154 -9.42 7.78 -9.90
C ASP A 154 -9.59 6.25 -9.95
N SER A 155 -10.30 5.71 -8.99
CA SER A 155 -10.64 4.28 -8.99
C SER A 155 -11.44 3.91 -10.24
N GLN A 156 -11.20 2.71 -10.75
CA GLN A 156 -11.95 2.11 -11.84
C GLN A 156 -12.70 0.87 -11.33
N PRO A 157 -13.74 0.41 -12.03
CA PRO A 157 -14.41 -0.84 -11.68
C PRO A 157 -13.43 -2.00 -11.56
N GLY A 158 -13.47 -2.69 -10.42
CA GLY A 158 -12.54 -3.78 -10.10
C GLY A 158 -11.29 -3.37 -9.31
N HIS A 159 -11.11 -2.09 -9.03
CA HIS A 159 -10.04 -1.64 -8.14
C HIS A 159 -10.46 -1.74 -6.69
N TYR A 160 -9.70 -2.47 -5.88
CA TYR A 160 -9.93 -2.64 -4.44
C TYR A 160 -8.65 -2.45 -3.64
N PHE A 161 -8.80 -1.97 -2.43
CA PHE A 161 -7.79 -2.02 -1.39
C PHE A 161 -8.47 -2.29 -0.05
N SER A 162 -7.93 -3.21 0.72
CA SER A 162 -8.46 -3.59 2.03
C SER A 162 -7.36 -3.55 3.09
N ALA A 163 -7.69 -3.09 4.29
CA ALA A 163 -6.86 -3.24 5.48
C ALA A 163 -7.75 -3.57 6.67
N GLY A 164 -7.39 -4.62 7.43
CA GLY A 164 -8.24 -5.16 8.46
C GLY A 164 -9.62 -5.54 7.92
N ASN A 165 -10.66 -5.00 8.51
CA ASN A 165 -12.06 -5.26 8.12
C ASN A 165 -12.65 -4.20 7.19
N GLN A 166 -11.84 -3.31 6.64
CA GLN A 166 -12.31 -2.22 5.78
C GLN A 166 -11.79 -2.37 4.36
N THR A 167 -12.67 -2.12 3.39
CA THR A 167 -12.36 -2.14 1.96
C THR A 167 -12.80 -0.83 1.31
N ILE A 168 -11.93 -0.29 0.45
CA ILE A 168 -12.23 0.85 -0.40
C ILE A 168 -12.18 0.43 -1.86
N SER A 169 -13.11 0.99 -2.67
CA SER A 169 -13.19 0.79 -4.12
C SER A 169 -13.60 2.08 -4.86
N ASN A 170 -13.75 3.17 -4.13
CA ASN A 170 -14.22 4.44 -4.66
C ASN A 170 -13.37 5.58 -4.10
N TRP A 171 -12.20 5.78 -4.67
CA TRP A 171 -11.29 6.87 -4.33
C TRP A 171 -11.13 7.84 -5.50
N LYS A 172 -10.62 9.00 -5.19
CA LYS A 172 -10.24 10.02 -6.17
C LYS A 172 -8.75 10.17 -6.25
N GLN A 173 -8.28 10.64 -7.39
CA GLN A 173 -6.89 11.02 -7.61
C GLN A 173 -6.42 11.95 -6.48
N GLY A 174 -5.25 11.66 -5.94
CA GLY A 174 -4.66 12.39 -4.84
C GLY A 174 -5.13 11.98 -3.45
N ASP A 175 -6.13 11.11 -3.32
CA ASP A 175 -6.54 10.57 -2.01
C ASP A 175 -5.39 9.80 -1.38
N ILE A 176 -5.09 10.09 -0.12
CA ILE A 176 -4.09 9.40 0.67
C ILE A 176 -4.77 8.60 1.76
N PHE A 177 -4.37 7.34 1.84
CA PHE A 177 -4.78 6.42 2.90
C PHE A 177 -3.58 5.93 3.68
N TYR A 178 -3.83 5.54 4.92
CA TYR A 178 -2.86 4.85 5.75
C TYR A 178 -3.55 3.85 6.68
N TRP A 179 -2.77 2.94 7.22
CA TRP A 179 -3.18 1.92 8.18
C TRP A 179 -2.05 1.69 9.18
N HIS A 180 -2.40 1.09 10.31
CA HIS A 180 -1.37 0.76 11.30
C HIS A 180 -0.38 -0.26 10.73
N PRO A 181 0.95 -0.13 10.99
CA PRO A 181 1.98 -1.00 10.41
C PRO A 181 1.78 -2.49 10.62
N SER A 182 1.14 -2.89 11.73
CA SER A 182 0.84 -4.29 12.03
C SER A 182 -0.44 -4.83 11.37
N MET A 183 -1.14 -4.01 10.59
CA MET A 183 -2.40 -4.40 9.98
C MET A 183 -2.19 -5.25 8.73
N TYR A 184 -2.89 -6.36 8.63
CA TYR A 184 -3.00 -7.12 7.39
C TYR A 184 -3.76 -6.32 6.34
N HIS A 185 -3.23 -6.31 5.12
CA HIS A 185 -3.83 -5.58 4.01
C HIS A 185 -3.63 -6.32 2.70
N CYS A 186 -4.45 -5.98 1.70
CA CYS A 186 -4.34 -6.50 0.36
C CYS A 186 -4.78 -5.46 -0.68
N GLY A 187 -4.32 -5.64 -1.92
CA GLY A 187 -4.72 -4.82 -3.04
C GLY A 187 -5.12 -5.67 -4.23
N ALA A 188 -6.31 -5.47 -4.78
CA ALA A 188 -6.77 -6.21 -5.94
C ALA A 188 -7.10 -5.27 -7.11
N ASN A 189 -6.84 -5.77 -8.31
CA ASN A 189 -7.30 -5.21 -9.55
C ASN A 189 -8.04 -6.30 -10.35
N ALA A 190 -9.31 -6.45 -10.06
CA ALA A 190 -10.22 -7.36 -10.79
C ALA A 190 -10.82 -6.70 -12.04
N GLY A 191 -10.41 -5.49 -12.39
CA GLY A 191 -10.88 -4.73 -13.53
C GLY A 191 -10.05 -4.94 -14.78
N ILE A 192 -10.26 -4.07 -15.76
CA ILE A 192 -9.57 -4.07 -17.08
C ILE A 192 -8.56 -2.91 -17.22
N GLN A 193 -8.58 -1.96 -16.31
CA GLN A 193 -7.63 -0.85 -16.25
C GLN A 193 -6.58 -1.15 -15.19
N ARG A 194 -5.31 -0.72 -15.42
CA ARG A 194 -4.29 -0.81 -14.39
C ARG A 194 -4.65 0.02 -13.16
N LYS A 195 -4.14 -0.34 -12.02
CA LYS A 195 -4.23 0.44 -10.79
C LYS A 195 -2.85 0.98 -10.41
N ILE A 196 -2.75 2.28 -10.18
CA ILE A 196 -1.49 2.95 -9.83
C ILE A 196 -1.63 3.56 -8.44
N THR A 197 -0.70 3.22 -7.55
CA THR A 197 -0.54 3.86 -6.26
C THR A 197 0.89 4.36 -6.07
N LEU A 198 1.05 5.46 -5.36
CA LEU A 198 2.34 5.95 -4.88
C LEU A 198 2.43 5.67 -3.39
N ASN A 199 3.35 4.81 -3.01
CA ASN A 199 3.63 4.51 -1.62
C ASN A 199 4.78 5.39 -1.11
N MET A 200 4.59 5.98 0.06
CA MET A 200 5.65 6.67 0.81
C MET A 200 5.82 6.00 2.16
N THR A 201 7.03 5.56 2.45
CA THR A 201 7.38 4.82 3.67
C THR A 201 8.45 5.59 4.42
N GLY A 202 8.28 5.76 5.72
CA GLY A 202 9.24 6.45 6.58
C GLY A 202 8.89 6.30 8.06
N PHE A 203 9.77 6.80 8.93
CA PHE A 203 9.47 6.88 10.36
C PHE A 203 8.49 8.02 10.64
N ALA A 204 7.56 7.78 11.55
CA ALA A 204 6.55 8.76 11.93
C ALA A 204 6.82 9.37 13.31
N ASP A 205 6.58 10.68 13.43
CA ASP A 205 6.57 11.46 14.67
C ASP A 205 5.31 12.34 14.74
N GLU A 206 5.27 13.26 15.69
CA GLU A 206 4.15 14.19 15.88
C GLU A 206 3.92 15.14 14.69
N ASN A 207 4.90 15.34 13.81
CA ASN A 207 4.80 16.21 12.63
C ASN A 207 4.25 15.45 11.42
N SER A 208 4.13 14.16 11.52
CA SER A 208 3.69 13.31 10.42
C SER A 208 2.24 13.60 10.04
N LEU A 209 1.95 13.44 8.77
CA LEU A 209 0.69 13.86 8.12
C LEU A 209 -0.57 13.31 8.82
N HIS A 210 -0.52 12.09 9.35
CA HIS A 210 -1.66 11.48 10.04
C HIS A 210 -1.97 12.13 11.40
N HIS A 211 -1.06 12.90 11.99
CA HIS A 211 -1.32 13.72 13.16
C HIS A 211 -1.76 15.13 12.81
N THR A 212 -1.28 15.68 11.68
CA THR A 212 -1.41 17.11 11.38
C THR A 212 -2.51 17.47 10.40
N SER A 213 -2.96 16.54 9.55
CA SER A 213 -3.71 16.91 8.34
C SER A 213 -4.91 16.04 7.99
N ARG A 214 -5.51 15.37 8.96
CA ARG A 214 -6.71 14.55 8.72
C ARG A 214 -7.82 15.38 8.05
N GLY A 215 -8.37 14.83 6.97
CA GLY A 215 -9.53 15.39 6.26
C GLY A 215 -9.26 16.68 5.48
N LYS A 216 -8.00 17.11 5.37
CA LYS A 216 -7.64 18.33 4.64
C LYS A 216 -7.40 18.07 3.17
N THR A 217 -7.47 19.14 2.36
CA THR A 217 -6.92 19.17 0.99
C THR A 217 -5.60 19.91 1.03
N ILE A 218 -4.56 19.33 0.45
CA ILE A 218 -3.20 19.89 0.40
C ILE A 218 -2.85 20.14 -1.07
N ILE A 219 -2.48 21.37 -1.39
CA ILE A 219 -2.01 21.76 -2.73
C ILE A 219 -0.48 21.77 -2.69
N ILE A 220 0.18 21.08 -3.61
CA ILE A 220 1.63 20.99 -3.71
C ILE A 220 2.17 21.28 -5.11
#